data_30a4132c7f7885e17fa04e4e30304c26
#
_entry.id   30a4132c7f7885e17fa04e4e30304c26
#
_cell.length_a   1.000
_cell.length_b   1.000
_cell.length_c   1.000
_cell.angle_alpha   90.00
_cell.angle_beta   90.00
_cell.angle_gamma   90.00
#
_symmetry.space_group_name_H-M   'P 1'
#
loop_
_entity.id
_entity.type
_entity.pdbx_description
1 polymer ?
#
loop_
_entity_poly.entity_id
_entity_poly.type
_entity_poly.pdbx_seq_one_letter_code
_entity_poly.pdbx_strand_id
1 'polypeptide(L)'
;MKRARGAVLLALVLATLAGSGCSLLAGRFGDLPTPDHIDLARYMGHWRVIANIPYFAEDGCFDSIESYALRPDGDIDNWFSCRRKSASAPLERIATARAEVVNRQTNAEWNVKFLGFLKIKYVALAVDKDYRWIAVGHPSRQYGWVMARDTVMDEATYQQILKVFADSGYDTTRFVKVPQAVPAVDPPAF
;
A
#
# COMPACT_ATOMS: atom_id res chain seq x y z
N MET A 1 -5.35 -16.91 -73.62
CA MET A 1 -5.94 -15.95 -72.70
C MET A 1 -6.38 -16.68 -71.39
N LYS A 2 -5.48 -16.97 -70.55
CA LYS A 2 -5.75 -17.52 -69.21
C LYS A 2 -4.52 -17.23 -68.32
N ARG A 3 -4.53 -16.16 -67.47
CA ARG A 3 -3.63 -15.96 -66.33
C ARG A 3 -3.99 -14.62 -65.70
N ALA A 4 -4.80 -14.60 -64.64
CA ALA A 4 -4.87 -13.58 -63.60
C ALA A 4 -6.07 -13.86 -62.67
N ARG A 5 -6.01 -14.93 -61.89
CA ARG A 5 -6.95 -15.17 -60.78
C ARG A 5 -6.24 -15.92 -59.63
N GLY A 6 -5.15 -15.40 -59.12
CA GLY A 6 -4.38 -16.11 -58.08
C GLY A 6 -3.68 -15.22 -57.06
N ALA A 7 -3.82 -13.91 -57.15
CA ALA A 7 -3.01 -12.99 -56.32
C ALA A 7 -3.79 -12.13 -55.31
N VAL A 8 -5.10 -12.36 -55.09
CA VAL A 8 -5.93 -11.50 -54.22
C VAL A 8 -6.30 -12.19 -52.90
N LEU A 9 -6.08 -13.49 -52.74
CA LEU A 9 -6.49 -14.25 -51.56
C LEU A 9 -5.41 -14.42 -50.49
N LEU A 10 -4.17 -13.93 -50.71
CA LEU A 10 -3.07 -14.07 -49.73
C LEU A 10 -2.82 -12.80 -48.88
N ALA A 11 -3.49 -11.69 -49.18
CA ALA A 11 -3.28 -10.40 -48.50
C ALA A 11 -4.26 -10.15 -47.32
N LEU A 12 -5.26 -11.01 -47.08
CA LEU A 12 -6.32 -10.80 -46.07
C LEU A 12 -6.14 -11.62 -44.81
N VAL A 13 -5.12 -12.48 -44.68
CA VAL A 13 -4.88 -13.30 -43.51
C VAL A 13 -3.76 -12.75 -42.59
N LEU A 14 -2.98 -11.77 -43.00
CA LEU A 14 -1.90 -11.16 -42.21
C LEU A 14 -2.29 -9.93 -41.39
N ALA A 15 -3.53 -9.44 -41.49
CA ALA A 15 -3.97 -8.21 -40.80
C ALA A 15 -4.67 -8.45 -39.43
N THR A 16 -4.87 -9.70 -39.01
CA THR A 16 -5.58 -10.02 -37.75
C THR A 16 -4.71 -10.47 -36.58
N LEU A 17 -3.39 -10.48 -36.73
CA LEU A 17 -2.45 -10.91 -35.64
C LEU A 17 -1.70 -9.76 -34.95
N ALA A 18 -1.99 -8.52 -35.30
CA ALA A 18 -1.30 -7.36 -34.69
C ALA A 18 -2.02 -6.72 -33.48
N GLY A 19 -3.16 -7.29 -33.05
CA GLY A 19 -4.00 -6.69 -32.00
C GLY A 19 -3.88 -7.31 -30.60
N SER A 20 -3.14 -8.41 -30.42
CA SER A 20 -3.16 -9.14 -29.14
C SER A 20 -1.82 -9.19 -28.37
N GLY A 21 -0.82 -8.43 -28.81
CA GLY A 21 0.55 -8.51 -28.30
C GLY A 21 0.89 -7.60 -27.11
N CYS A 22 0.07 -6.62 -26.75
CA CYS A 22 0.40 -5.65 -25.69
C CYS A 22 -0.17 -5.95 -24.30
N SER A 23 -0.99 -7.00 -24.14
CA SER A 23 -1.61 -7.32 -22.83
C SER A 23 -0.81 -8.29 -21.96
N LEU A 24 0.23 -8.94 -22.45
CA LEU A 24 0.94 -10.00 -21.72
C LEU A 24 2.07 -9.51 -20.80
N LEU A 25 2.48 -8.25 -20.85
CA LEU A 25 3.52 -7.67 -19.97
C LEU A 25 2.97 -6.71 -18.92
N ALA A 26 1.73 -6.22 -19.05
CA ALA A 26 1.04 -5.43 -18.04
C ALA A 26 0.49 -6.28 -16.87
N GLY A 27 0.48 -7.60 -16.96
CA GLY A 27 -0.35 -8.50 -16.17
C GLY A 27 0.28 -9.17 -14.96
N ARG A 28 1.50 -8.84 -14.54
CA ARG A 28 2.06 -9.56 -13.38
C ARG A 28 1.70 -8.94 -12.03
N PHE A 29 1.33 -7.67 -12.03
CA PHE A 29 0.86 -6.96 -10.83
C PHE A 29 -0.17 -5.92 -11.30
N GLY A 30 -1.37 -6.36 -11.69
CA GLY A 30 -2.45 -5.46 -12.11
C GLY A 30 -2.58 -4.27 -11.15
N ASP A 31 -3.01 -3.11 -11.66
CA ASP A 31 -3.15 -1.90 -10.86
C ASP A 31 -4.02 -2.19 -9.62
N LEU A 32 -3.55 -1.75 -8.48
CA LEU A 32 -4.31 -1.83 -7.24
C LEU A 32 -5.41 -0.76 -7.25
N PRO A 33 -6.63 -1.06 -6.78
CA PRO A 33 -7.65 -0.05 -6.63
C PRO A 33 -7.20 1.01 -5.63
N THR A 34 -7.55 2.27 -5.90
CA THR A 34 -7.28 3.40 -5.01
C THR A 34 -8.55 4.20 -4.79
N PRO A 35 -8.67 4.95 -3.68
CA PRO A 35 -9.68 5.98 -3.53
C PRO A 35 -9.54 7.05 -4.64
N ASP A 36 -10.66 7.69 -4.99
CA ASP A 36 -10.67 8.79 -5.97
C ASP A 36 -9.75 9.94 -5.55
N HIS A 37 -9.71 10.24 -4.25
CA HIS A 37 -8.84 11.26 -3.68
C HIS A 37 -8.61 11.05 -2.19
N ILE A 38 -7.36 11.31 -1.74
CA ILE A 38 -6.97 11.37 -0.33
C ILE A 38 -6.62 12.80 0.05
N ASP A 39 -7.29 13.33 1.07
CA ASP A 39 -6.90 14.58 1.72
C ASP A 39 -5.65 14.30 2.57
N LEU A 40 -4.49 14.75 2.09
CA LEU A 40 -3.22 14.54 2.76
C LEU A 40 -3.18 15.20 4.15
N ALA A 41 -3.84 16.35 4.34
CA ALA A 41 -3.85 17.01 5.65
C ALA A 41 -4.55 16.15 6.71
N ARG A 42 -5.68 15.53 6.35
CA ARG A 42 -6.39 14.57 7.22
C ARG A 42 -5.65 13.25 7.40
N TYR A 43 -4.84 12.88 6.40
CA TYR A 43 -4.07 11.64 6.43
C TYR A 43 -2.85 11.72 7.37
N MET A 44 -2.28 12.90 7.58
CA MET A 44 -1.09 13.08 8.42
C MET A 44 -1.35 12.69 9.88
N GLY A 45 -0.26 12.61 10.67
CA GLY A 45 -0.26 12.20 12.08
C GLY A 45 0.08 10.72 12.25
N HIS A 46 -0.40 10.14 13.34
CA HIS A 46 -0.01 8.78 13.77
C HIS A 46 -1.07 7.76 13.35
N TRP A 47 -0.58 6.61 12.87
CA TRP A 47 -1.36 5.46 12.50
C TRP A 47 -0.80 4.21 13.18
N ARG A 48 -1.61 3.52 13.95
CA ARG A 48 -1.24 2.26 14.61
C ARG A 48 -1.43 1.11 13.64
N VAL A 49 -0.41 0.28 13.50
CA VAL A 49 -0.47 -0.92 12.68
C VAL A 49 -1.24 -1.99 13.45
N ILE A 50 -2.51 -2.18 13.12
CA ILE A 50 -3.40 -3.16 13.75
C ILE A 50 -3.07 -4.58 13.30
N ALA A 51 -2.74 -4.72 12.00
CA ALA A 51 -2.26 -5.97 11.42
C ALA A 51 -1.40 -5.69 10.19
N ASN A 52 -0.48 -6.60 9.90
CA ASN A 52 0.33 -6.55 8.69
C ASN A 52 0.57 -7.94 8.12
N ILE A 53 1.05 -8.01 6.88
CA ILE A 53 1.73 -9.20 6.38
C ILE A 53 3.18 -9.14 6.88
N PRO A 54 3.61 -10.08 7.76
CA PRO A 54 4.92 -10.00 8.42
C PRO A 54 6.10 -9.94 7.45
N TYR A 55 7.06 -9.10 7.77
CA TYR A 55 8.35 -9.02 7.07
C TYR A 55 9.47 -8.63 8.06
N PHE A 56 10.72 -8.87 7.64
CA PHE A 56 11.88 -8.83 8.54
C PHE A 56 12.11 -7.50 9.29
N ALA A 57 11.70 -6.35 8.73
CA ALA A 57 11.95 -5.06 9.35
C ALA A 57 11.03 -4.77 10.55
N GLU A 58 9.84 -5.39 10.58
CA GLU A 58 8.87 -5.30 11.68
C GLU A 58 8.87 -6.54 12.58
N ASP A 59 9.77 -7.49 12.36
CA ASP A 59 9.84 -8.69 13.19
C ASP A 59 10.16 -8.35 14.65
N GLY A 60 9.37 -8.95 15.56
CA GLY A 60 9.46 -8.69 17.00
C GLY A 60 9.02 -7.31 17.45
N CYS A 61 8.32 -6.53 16.61
CA CYS A 61 7.71 -5.27 16.95
C CYS A 61 6.35 -5.46 17.67
N PHE A 62 6.16 -4.69 18.73
CA PHE A 62 4.91 -4.46 19.44
C PHE A 62 4.57 -2.98 19.33
N ASP A 63 3.31 -2.62 19.38
CA ASP A 63 2.86 -1.22 19.38
C ASP A 63 3.44 -0.43 18.19
N SER A 64 3.36 -1.04 17.00
CA SER A 64 3.88 -0.47 15.76
C SER A 64 3.08 0.74 15.33
N ILE A 65 3.77 1.86 15.04
CA ILE A 65 3.17 3.14 14.69
C ILE A 65 3.89 3.72 13.47
N GLU A 66 3.12 4.01 12.43
CA GLU A 66 3.53 4.84 11.31
C GLU A 66 3.11 6.28 11.57
N SER A 67 4.01 7.21 11.32
CA SER A 67 3.80 8.64 11.54
C SER A 67 4.15 9.41 10.28
N TYR A 68 3.27 10.34 9.88
CA TYR A 68 3.40 11.10 8.65
C TYR A 68 3.27 12.61 8.91
N ALA A 69 4.12 13.40 8.25
CA ALA A 69 4.00 14.86 8.24
C ALA A 69 4.16 15.40 6.81
N LEU A 70 3.26 16.30 6.43
CA LEU A 70 3.28 16.93 5.11
C LEU A 70 4.40 17.95 5.04
N ARG A 71 5.20 17.87 3.99
CA ARG A 71 6.29 18.79 3.68
C ARG A 71 5.80 19.97 2.85
N PRO A 72 6.51 21.10 2.87
CA PRO A 72 6.18 22.26 2.03
C PRO A 72 6.20 21.99 0.51
N ASP A 73 6.99 21.00 0.07
CA ASP A 73 7.05 20.57 -1.33
C ASP A 73 5.94 19.58 -1.74
N GLY A 74 5.06 19.23 -0.79
CA GLY A 74 3.93 18.34 -0.99
C GLY A 74 4.29 16.84 -0.91
N ASP A 75 5.54 16.50 -0.57
CA ASP A 75 5.93 15.15 -0.18
C ASP A 75 5.69 14.95 1.32
N ILE A 76 5.99 13.77 1.83
CA ILE A 76 5.65 13.37 3.19
C ILE A 76 6.91 12.87 3.89
N ASP A 77 7.19 13.37 5.09
CA ASP A 77 8.12 12.75 6.01
C ASP A 77 7.41 11.60 6.73
N ASN A 78 8.06 10.45 6.81
CA ASN A 78 7.52 9.24 7.40
C ASN A 78 8.46 8.68 8.46
N TRP A 79 7.92 8.29 9.60
CA TRP A 79 8.64 7.64 10.71
C TRP A 79 7.92 6.38 11.14
N PHE A 80 8.68 5.32 11.31
CA PHE A 80 8.22 4.09 11.90
C PHE A 80 8.76 3.95 13.32
N SER A 81 7.88 3.68 14.28
CA SER A 81 8.23 3.46 15.68
C SER A 81 7.60 2.17 16.17
N CYS A 82 8.30 1.43 17.03
CA CYS A 82 7.74 0.27 17.71
C CYS A 82 8.50 -0.05 19.03
N ARG A 83 7.92 -0.94 19.84
CA ARG A 83 8.61 -1.57 20.98
C ARG A 83 9.24 -2.86 20.48
N ARG A 84 10.56 -3.00 20.58
CA ARG A 84 11.24 -4.21 20.12
C ARG A 84 11.31 -5.27 21.23
N LYS A 85 11.04 -6.52 20.86
CA LYS A 85 11.18 -7.74 21.68
C LYS A 85 10.14 -7.93 22.79
N SER A 86 9.53 -6.87 23.32
CA SER A 86 8.48 -6.99 24.33
C SER A 86 7.55 -5.78 24.35
N ALA A 87 6.33 -5.98 24.80
CA ALA A 87 5.35 -4.90 24.99
C ALA A 87 5.74 -3.88 26.08
N SER A 88 6.66 -4.23 26.97
CA SER A 88 7.18 -3.34 28.02
C SER A 88 8.46 -2.59 27.63
N ALA A 89 9.04 -2.88 26.45
CA ALA A 89 10.20 -2.15 25.97
C ALA A 89 9.87 -0.67 25.70
N PRO A 90 10.85 0.23 25.70
CA PRO A 90 10.62 1.61 25.27
C PRO A 90 10.06 1.66 23.84
N LEU A 91 9.15 2.62 23.58
CA LEU A 91 8.71 2.94 22.23
C LEU A 91 9.79 3.78 21.56
N GLU A 92 10.40 3.25 20.53
CA GLU A 92 11.56 3.87 19.87
C GLU A 92 11.26 4.12 18.39
N ARG A 93 11.83 5.19 17.84
CA ARG A 93 11.85 5.42 16.39
C ARG A 93 12.88 4.47 15.75
N ILE A 94 12.38 3.59 14.89
CA ILE A 94 13.18 2.53 14.26
C ILE A 94 13.68 2.97 12.89
N ALA A 95 12.87 3.70 12.13
CA ALA A 95 13.21 4.14 10.78
C ALA A 95 12.64 5.51 10.46
N THR A 96 13.29 6.20 9.53
CA THR A 96 12.80 7.41 8.89
C THR A 96 12.88 7.25 7.38
N ALA A 97 11.90 7.81 6.68
CA ALA A 97 11.82 7.78 5.24
C ALA A 97 11.21 9.08 4.71
N ARG A 98 11.37 9.30 3.41
CA ARG A 98 10.61 10.31 2.67
C ARG A 98 9.70 9.61 1.67
N ALA A 99 8.43 9.92 1.69
CA ALA A 99 7.46 9.44 0.73
C ALA A 99 7.18 10.54 -0.31
N GLU A 100 7.54 10.24 -1.56
CA GLU A 100 7.22 11.06 -2.72
C GLU A 100 5.81 10.70 -3.20
N VAL A 101 4.90 11.67 -3.23
CA VAL A 101 3.54 11.47 -3.76
C VAL A 101 3.60 11.42 -5.28
N VAL A 102 3.41 10.23 -5.84
CA VAL A 102 3.56 9.97 -7.29
C VAL A 102 2.31 10.39 -8.06
N ASN A 103 1.13 10.01 -7.56
CA ASN A 103 -0.14 10.36 -8.16
C ASN A 103 -0.81 11.50 -7.38
N ARG A 104 -0.63 12.72 -7.84
CA ARG A 104 -1.16 13.92 -7.17
C ARG A 104 -2.66 14.20 -7.45
N GLN A 105 -3.29 13.41 -8.31
CA GLN A 105 -4.74 13.48 -8.50
C GLN A 105 -5.47 12.73 -7.38
N THR A 106 -5.02 11.52 -7.09
CA THR A 106 -5.60 10.69 -6.03
C THR A 106 -4.90 10.85 -4.69
N ASN A 107 -3.62 11.24 -4.66
CA ASN A 107 -2.71 11.21 -3.51
C ASN A 107 -2.53 9.83 -2.87
N ALA A 108 -2.98 8.76 -3.53
CA ALA A 108 -3.02 7.40 -2.96
C ALA A 108 -1.75 6.58 -3.21
N GLU A 109 -0.88 7.04 -4.08
CA GLU A 109 0.32 6.31 -4.50
C GLU A 109 1.59 7.09 -4.16
N TRP A 110 2.46 6.45 -3.39
CA TRP A 110 3.73 7.06 -2.96
C TRP A 110 4.92 6.14 -3.27
N ASN A 111 6.08 6.75 -3.46
CA ASN A 111 7.37 6.07 -3.42
C ASN A 111 8.04 6.40 -2.08
N VAL A 112 8.05 5.46 -1.15
CA VAL A 112 8.72 5.61 0.15
C VAL A 112 10.20 5.30 -0.02
N LYS A 113 11.05 6.29 0.26
CA LYS A 113 12.51 6.24 0.06
C LYS A 113 13.22 6.07 1.40
N PHE A 114 13.86 4.94 1.59
CA PHE A 114 14.71 4.65 2.72
C PHE A 114 16.19 4.82 2.33
N LEU A 115 17.02 5.33 3.24
CA LEU A 115 18.46 5.51 3.03
C LEU A 115 18.80 6.24 1.71
N GLY A 116 17.86 7.01 1.16
CA GLY A 116 18.04 7.80 -0.05
C GLY A 116 17.96 7.02 -1.38
N PHE A 117 18.14 5.71 -1.39
CA PHE A 117 18.21 4.91 -2.62
C PHE A 117 17.18 3.76 -2.69
N LEU A 118 16.79 3.17 -1.57
CA LEU A 118 15.80 2.09 -1.56
C LEU A 118 14.39 2.66 -1.67
N LYS A 119 13.68 2.33 -2.74
CA LYS A 119 12.30 2.77 -2.98
C LYS A 119 11.34 1.61 -2.78
N ILE A 120 10.32 1.81 -1.97
CA ILE A 120 9.22 0.89 -1.76
C ILE A 120 7.93 1.59 -2.19
N LYS A 121 7.14 0.92 -3.02
CA LYS A 121 5.82 1.42 -3.39
C LYS A 121 4.84 1.28 -2.23
N TYR A 122 4.07 2.33 -2.02
CA TYR A 122 3.02 2.41 -1.02
C TYR A 122 1.73 2.80 -1.74
N VAL A 123 0.68 2.02 -1.60
CA VAL A 123 -0.61 2.27 -2.25
C VAL A 123 -1.70 2.23 -1.18
N ALA A 124 -2.35 3.36 -0.93
CA ALA A 124 -3.55 3.38 -0.12
C ALA A 124 -4.70 2.76 -0.92
N LEU A 125 -5.15 1.57 -0.52
CA LEU A 125 -6.23 0.82 -1.17
C LEU A 125 -7.60 1.35 -0.79
N ALA A 126 -7.75 1.77 0.47
CA ALA A 126 -8.96 2.36 1.01
C ALA A 126 -8.64 3.21 2.23
N VAL A 127 -9.47 4.20 2.47
CA VAL A 127 -9.43 5.05 3.67
C VAL A 127 -10.87 5.23 4.18
N ASP A 128 -11.06 5.17 5.50
CA ASP A 128 -12.34 5.47 6.12
C ASP A 128 -12.75 6.93 5.84
N LYS A 129 -14.03 7.18 5.63
CA LYS A 129 -14.55 8.54 5.35
C LYS A 129 -14.19 9.57 6.43
N ASP A 130 -14.02 9.12 7.67
CA ASP A 130 -13.61 9.94 8.81
C ASP A 130 -12.12 9.81 9.14
N TYR A 131 -11.35 9.10 8.31
CA TYR A 131 -9.91 8.83 8.49
C TYR A 131 -9.58 8.12 9.80
N ARG A 132 -10.43 7.20 10.24
CA ARG A 132 -10.20 6.37 11.44
C ARG A 132 -9.35 5.15 11.15
N TRP A 133 -9.43 4.61 9.94
CA TRP A 133 -8.61 3.48 9.49
C TRP A 133 -8.20 3.63 8.02
N ILE A 134 -7.13 2.94 7.66
CA ILE A 134 -6.63 2.83 6.28
C ILE A 134 -6.17 1.40 5.98
N ALA A 135 -6.33 1.01 4.72
CA ALA A 135 -5.75 -0.21 4.13
C ALA A 135 -4.61 0.20 3.19
N VAL A 136 -3.41 -0.27 3.46
CA VAL A 136 -2.22 0.05 2.67
C VAL A 136 -1.65 -1.21 2.06
N GLY A 137 -1.38 -1.16 0.77
CA GLY A 137 -0.86 -2.26 0.01
C GLY A 137 0.41 -1.94 -0.78
N HIS A 138 0.94 -3.00 -1.38
CA HIS A 138 2.08 -2.97 -2.30
C HIS A 138 1.71 -3.74 -3.58
N PRO A 139 2.12 -3.31 -4.79
CA PRO A 139 1.75 -3.96 -6.06
C PRO A 139 2.07 -5.46 -6.12
N SER A 140 3.10 -5.93 -5.41
CA SER A 140 3.42 -7.36 -5.36
C SER A 140 2.46 -8.20 -4.52
N ARG A 141 1.58 -7.58 -3.71
CA ARG A 141 0.71 -8.22 -2.70
C ARG A 141 1.47 -9.03 -1.64
N GLN A 142 2.79 -8.83 -1.55
CA GLN A 142 3.62 -9.46 -0.51
C GLN A 142 3.67 -8.66 0.79
N TYR A 143 3.26 -7.38 0.75
CA TYR A 143 3.24 -6.45 1.87
C TYR A 143 1.87 -5.79 1.94
N GLY A 144 1.35 -5.66 3.15
CA GLY A 144 0.06 -4.99 3.41
C GLY A 144 -0.08 -4.64 4.87
N TRP A 145 -0.75 -3.53 5.16
CA TRP A 145 -0.95 -3.00 6.51
C TRP A 145 -2.39 -2.56 6.70
N VAL A 146 -3.01 -3.03 7.77
CA VAL A 146 -4.25 -2.50 8.33
C VAL A 146 -3.85 -1.51 9.40
N MET A 147 -4.17 -0.25 9.25
CA MET A 147 -3.80 0.78 10.23
C MET A 147 -5.02 1.55 10.72
N ALA A 148 -4.97 2.02 11.97
CA ALA A 148 -6.02 2.80 12.59
C ALA A 148 -5.47 3.94 13.44
N ARG A 149 -6.34 4.94 13.78
CA ARG A 149 -6.00 5.97 14.76
C ARG A 149 -6.00 5.40 16.17
N ASP A 150 -6.94 4.52 16.46
CA ASP A 150 -7.09 3.89 17.77
C ASP A 150 -6.28 2.59 17.88
N THR A 151 -5.97 2.18 19.12
CA THR A 151 -5.29 0.92 19.44
C THR A 151 -6.22 -0.29 19.33
N VAL A 152 -7.53 -0.06 19.37
CA VAL A 152 -8.55 -1.10 19.31
C VAL A 152 -9.39 -0.92 18.05
N MET A 153 -9.52 -1.98 17.29
CA MET A 153 -10.40 -2.07 16.14
C MET A 153 -11.41 -3.19 16.38
N ASP A 154 -12.69 -2.91 16.15
CA ASP A 154 -13.72 -3.96 16.23
C ASP A 154 -13.57 -4.97 15.09
N GLU A 155 -14.01 -6.20 15.33
CA GLU A 155 -13.81 -7.29 14.38
C GLU A 155 -14.57 -7.06 13.06
N ALA A 156 -15.74 -6.43 13.09
CA ALA A 156 -16.51 -6.16 11.88
C ALA A 156 -15.76 -5.18 10.95
N THR A 157 -15.20 -4.11 11.51
CA THR A 157 -14.33 -3.16 10.76
C THR A 157 -13.08 -3.88 10.25
N TYR A 158 -12.45 -4.72 11.06
CA TYR A 158 -11.27 -5.48 10.62
C TYR A 158 -11.59 -6.38 9.42
N GLN A 159 -12.69 -7.12 9.47
CA GLN A 159 -13.13 -7.99 8.38
C GLN A 159 -13.51 -7.20 7.12
N GLN A 160 -14.12 -6.02 7.26
CA GLN A 160 -14.38 -5.12 6.14
C GLN A 160 -13.08 -4.71 5.44
N ILE A 161 -12.02 -4.40 6.20
CA ILE A 161 -10.72 -4.03 5.65
C ILE A 161 -10.04 -5.23 4.99
N LEU A 162 -10.10 -6.41 5.60
CA LEU A 162 -9.59 -7.64 4.98
C LEU A 162 -10.29 -7.94 3.65
N LYS A 163 -11.60 -7.63 3.53
CA LYS A 163 -12.31 -7.75 2.26
C LYS A 163 -11.73 -6.82 1.18
N VAL A 164 -11.33 -5.59 1.52
CA VAL A 164 -10.64 -4.69 0.57
C VAL A 164 -9.36 -5.34 0.04
N PHE A 165 -8.58 -5.99 0.91
CA PHE A 165 -7.38 -6.73 0.49
C PHE A 165 -7.72 -7.93 -0.38
N ALA A 166 -8.74 -8.74 -0.02
CA ALA A 166 -9.18 -9.89 -0.80
C ALA A 166 -9.62 -9.47 -2.22
N ASP A 167 -10.44 -8.43 -2.32
CA ASP A 167 -10.92 -7.86 -3.59
C ASP A 167 -9.73 -7.29 -4.43
N SER A 168 -8.64 -6.92 -3.77
CA SER A 168 -7.38 -6.45 -4.40
C SER A 168 -6.42 -7.60 -4.74
N GLY A 169 -6.80 -8.86 -4.54
CA GLY A 169 -6.03 -10.05 -4.89
C GLY A 169 -4.97 -10.46 -3.87
N TYR A 170 -5.12 -10.06 -2.60
CA TYR A 170 -4.27 -10.51 -1.50
C TYR A 170 -4.74 -11.83 -0.91
N ASP A 171 -3.80 -12.65 -0.45
CA ASP A 171 -4.05 -13.74 0.47
C ASP A 171 -4.19 -13.17 1.90
N THR A 172 -5.43 -13.00 2.34
CA THR A 172 -5.73 -12.39 3.64
C THR A 172 -5.38 -13.27 4.84
N THR A 173 -5.14 -14.56 4.64
CA THR A 173 -4.69 -15.48 5.71
C THR A 173 -3.28 -15.15 6.21
N ARG A 174 -2.53 -14.35 5.46
CA ARG A 174 -1.17 -13.91 5.81
C ARG A 174 -1.13 -12.73 6.78
N PHE A 175 -2.25 -12.06 7.02
CA PHE A 175 -2.28 -10.94 7.96
C PHE A 175 -2.21 -11.42 9.40
N VAL A 176 -1.27 -10.86 10.15
CA VAL A 176 -1.06 -11.13 11.58
C VAL A 176 -1.35 -9.86 12.36
N LYS A 177 -2.17 -9.96 13.41
CA LYS A 177 -2.45 -8.83 14.30
C LYS A 177 -1.20 -8.44 15.08
N VAL A 178 -0.90 -7.15 15.12
CA VAL A 178 0.20 -6.56 15.89
C VAL A 178 -0.32 -6.19 17.27
N PRO A 179 0.28 -6.70 18.35
CA PRO A 179 -0.13 -6.34 19.72
C PRO A 179 0.05 -4.84 19.96
N GLN A 180 -0.99 -4.20 20.48
CA GLN A 180 -1.01 -2.77 20.81
C GLN A 180 -1.00 -2.55 22.32
N ALA A 181 -0.34 -1.49 22.78
CA ALA A 181 -0.38 -1.07 24.17
C ALA A 181 -1.75 -0.46 24.53
N VAL A 182 -2.26 -0.81 25.71
CA VAL A 182 -3.47 -0.22 26.28
C VAL A 182 -3.15 0.21 27.72
N PRO A 183 -3.21 1.49 28.07
CA PRO A 183 -3.62 2.62 27.23
C PRO A 183 -2.64 2.92 26.08
N ALA A 184 -3.11 3.63 25.07
CA ALA A 184 -2.29 4.07 23.94
C ALA A 184 -1.12 4.95 24.42
N VAL A 185 0.04 4.77 23.81
CA VAL A 185 1.22 5.62 24.03
C VAL A 185 1.53 6.34 22.72
N ASP A 186 1.73 7.65 22.77
CA ASP A 186 2.13 8.41 21.60
C ASP A 186 3.61 8.16 21.26
N PRO A 187 3.95 8.10 19.98
CA PRO A 187 5.33 7.96 19.56
C PRO A 187 6.14 9.22 19.88
N PRO A 188 7.49 9.14 19.88
CA PRO A 188 8.34 10.31 20.00
C PRO A 188 7.94 11.41 19.01
N ALA A 189 7.93 12.66 19.46
CA ALA A 189 7.58 13.81 18.62
C ALA A 189 8.39 13.86 17.29
N PHE A 190 7.80 14.51 16.31
CA PHE A 190 8.42 14.72 14.98
C PHE A 190 9.71 15.52 15.05
#